data_8b91b2966279470d06048cc90bce284c
#
_entry.id   8b91b2966279470d06048cc90bce284c
#
_cell.length_a   1.000
_cell.length_b   1.000
_cell.length_c   1.000
_cell.angle_alpha   90.00
_cell.angle_beta   90.00
_cell.angle_gamma   90.00
#
_symmetry.space_group_name_H-M   'P 1'
#
loop_
_entity.id
_entity.type
_entity.pdbx_description
1 polymer ?
#
loop_
_entity_poly.entity_id
_entity_poly.type
_entity_poly.pdbx_seq_one_letter_code
_entity_poly.pdbx_strand_id
1 'polypeptide(L)'
;MRRLLILGMVLLGVLAVATPAQASARMQIGEIWYNSPGKDTGSNSSLNHEWVQLHNTSGSWITMTGWTLRDPKHHVYTFGTYKIKPHGYLKIHTGKGANSQTDRYWGKSWYVWNNTGDTATLRDASGRLLDRCTYKGKSQGYVFC
;
A
#
# COMPACT_ATOMS: atom_id res chain seq x y z
N MET A 1 -68.76 -9.30 -22.87
CA MET A 1 -67.69 -8.30 -22.68
C MET A 1 -66.63 -8.90 -21.78
N ARG A 2 -65.50 -9.32 -22.39
CA ARG A 2 -64.34 -9.88 -21.65
C ARG A 2 -63.32 -8.76 -21.41
N ARG A 3 -63.08 -8.41 -20.15
CA ARG A 3 -62.05 -7.47 -19.77
C ARG A 3 -60.70 -8.18 -19.67
N LEU A 4 -59.73 -7.77 -20.51
CA LEU A 4 -58.35 -8.21 -20.48
C LEU A 4 -57.60 -7.39 -19.42
N LEU A 5 -57.11 -8.04 -18.38
CA LEU A 5 -56.19 -7.45 -17.41
C LEU A 5 -54.77 -7.64 -17.94
N ILE A 6 -54.13 -6.53 -18.28
CA ILE A 6 -52.68 -6.49 -18.62
C ILE A 6 -51.91 -6.35 -17.30
N LEU A 7 -51.17 -7.41 -16.92
CA LEU A 7 -50.27 -7.42 -15.77
C LEU A 7 -48.93 -6.81 -16.21
N GLY A 8 -48.68 -5.57 -15.82
CA GLY A 8 -47.41 -4.92 -16.07
C GLY A 8 -46.31 -5.45 -15.15
N MET A 9 -45.33 -6.13 -15.73
CA MET A 9 -44.15 -6.64 -15.03
C MET A 9 -43.14 -5.51 -14.88
N VAL A 10 -42.98 -4.97 -13.67
CA VAL A 10 -41.94 -3.99 -13.35
C VAL A 10 -40.64 -4.75 -13.10
N LEU A 11 -39.69 -4.68 -14.04
CA LEU A 11 -38.33 -5.13 -13.82
C LEU A 11 -37.59 -4.10 -12.88
N LEU A 12 -37.43 -4.44 -11.63
CA LEU A 12 -36.47 -3.74 -10.76
C LEU A 12 -35.05 -4.15 -11.15
N GLY A 13 -34.35 -3.29 -11.87
CA GLY A 13 -32.93 -3.41 -12.11
C GLY A 13 -32.15 -3.24 -10.80
N VAL A 14 -31.54 -4.29 -10.29
CA VAL A 14 -30.61 -4.23 -9.16
C VAL A 14 -29.30 -3.63 -9.68
N LEU A 15 -29.06 -2.36 -9.40
CA LEU A 15 -27.75 -1.73 -9.57
C LEU A 15 -26.80 -2.36 -8.55
N ALA A 16 -25.90 -3.23 -9.00
CA ALA A 16 -24.82 -3.75 -8.18
C ALA A 16 -23.83 -2.62 -7.86
N VAL A 17 -23.95 -2.03 -6.69
CA VAL A 17 -22.96 -1.09 -6.16
C VAL A 17 -21.72 -1.90 -5.78
N ALA A 18 -20.62 -1.74 -6.52
CA ALA A 18 -19.35 -2.39 -6.19
C ALA A 18 -18.92 -1.97 -4.78
N THR A 19 -18.87 -2.93 -3.86
CA THR A 19 -18.53 -2.69 -2.46
C THR A 19 -17.06 -2.26 -2.30
N PRO A 20 -16.74 -1.33 -1.37
CA PRO A 20 -15.38 -0.81 -1.15
C PRO A 20 -14.33 -1.87 -0.78
N ALA A 21 -14.72 -3.09 -0.42
CA ALA A 21 -13.82 -4.20 -0.13
C ALA A 21 -12.95 -4.67 -1.32
N GLN A 22 -13.41 -4.45 -2.55
CA GLN A 22 -12.64 -4.86 -3.75
C GLN A 22 -11.42 -3.96 -4.04
N ALA A 23 -11.40 -2.72 -3.58
CA ALA A 23 -10.27 -1.84 -3.81
C ALA A 23 -9.12 -2.13 -2.82
N SER A 24 -9.39 -2.55 -1.60
CA SER A 24 -8.39 -2.95 -0.60
C SER A 24 -7.67 -4.25 -0.97
N ALA A 25 -8.35 -5.18 -1.66
CA ALA A 25 -7.76 -6.44 -2.10
C ALA A 25 -6.77 -6.30 -3.29
N ARG A 26 -6.71 -5.11 -3.93
CA ARG A 26 -5.87 -4.89 -5.13
C ARG A 26 -4.48 -4.37 -4.85
N MET A 27 -4.26 -3.73 -3.72
CA MET A 27 -2.95 -3.22 -3.28
C MET A 27 -2.62 -3.82 -1.93
N GLN A 28 -1.47 -4.46 -1.83
CA GLN A 28 -1.01 -5.12 -0.62
C GLN A 28 0.39 -4.63 -0.25
N ILE A 29 0.67 -4.62 1.05
CA ILE A 29 2.02 -4.58 1.59
C ILE A 29 2.55 -6.01 1.48
N GLY A 30 3.57 -6.23 0.64
CA GLY A 30 4.08 -7.58 0.38
C GLY A 30 5.23 -7.96 1.30
N GLU A 31 6.15 -7.02 1.54
CA GLU A 31 7.36 -7.27 2.30
C GLU A 31 7.84 -5.99 3.01
N ILE A 32 8.40 -6.15 4.20
CA ILE A 32 9.04 -5.07 4.96
C ILE A 32 10.44 -5.52 5.36
N TRP A 33 11.46 -4.79 4.91
CA TRP A 33 12.83 -4.87 5.41
C TRP A 33 13.03 -3.78 6.45
N TYR A 34 12.99 -4.15 7.72
CA TYR A 34 13.00 -3.22 8.84
C TYR A 34 14.37 -3.13 9.54
N ASN A 35 15.28 -4.04 9.23
CA ASN A 35 16.62 -4.05 9.79
C ASN A 35 17.66 -4.15 8.66
N SER A 36 18.38 -3.05 8.42
CA SER A 36 19.45 -3.01 7.43
C SER A 36 20.56 -3.98 7.80
N PRO A 37 21.21 -4.66 6.83
CA PRO A 37 22.33 -5.53 7.13
C PRO A 37 23.48 -4.79 7.83
N GLY A 38 24.03 -5.38 8.89
CA GLY A 38 25.13 -4.82 9.68
C GLY A 38 24.67 -3.88 10.78
N LYS A 39 25.52 -2.91 11.13
CA LYS A 39 25.19 -1.89 12.15
C LYS A 39 24.33 -0.79 11.57
N ASP A 40 23.38 -0.31 12.34
CA ASP A 40 22.59 0.89 12.03
C ASP A 40 23.49 2.14 12.11
N THR A 41 24.09 2.49 10.98
CA THR A 41 25.05 3.62 10.89
C THR A 41 24.38 4.95 10.60
N GLY A 42 23.10 4.97 10.23
CA GLY A 42 22.41 6.17 9.75
C GLY A 42 22.90 6.69 8.40
N SER A 43 23.86 5.99 7.74
CA SER A 43 24.27 6.36 6.40
C SER A 43 23.12 6.17 5.40
N ASN A 44 23.10 6.98 4.33
CA ASN A 44 22.04 6.88 3.33
C ASN A 44 21.98 5.48 2.68
N SER A 45 23.13 4.83 2.51
CA SER A 45 23.17 3.44 2.03
C SER A 45 22.47 2.50 3.00
N SER A 46 22.76 2.59 4.30
CA SER A 46 22.10 1.78 5.35
C SER A 46 20.58 2.08 5.39
N LEU A 47 20.19 3.35 5.36
CA LEU A 47 18.77 3.75 5.33
C LEU A 47 18.03 3.21 4.11
N ASN A 48 18.67 3.09 2.96
CA ASN A 48 18.06 2.56 1.74
C ASN A 48 17.97 1.03 1.71
N HIS A 49 18.59 0.32 2.66
CA HIS A 49 18.35 -1.11 2.89
C HIS A 49 17.12 -1.35 3.79
N GLU A 50 16.55 -0.29 4.35
CA GLU A 50 15.25 -0.32 5.02
C GLU A 50 14.18 0.16 4.03
N TRP A 51 13.16 -0.70 3.76
CA TRP A 51 12.11 -0.39 2.78
C TRP A 51 10.83 -1.19 3.02
N VAL A 52 9.72 -0.70 2.49
CA VAL A 52 8.45 -1.42 2.37
C VAL A 52 8.14 -1.65 0.90
N GLN A 53 7.79 -2.88 0.53
CA GLN A 53 7.35 -3.23 -0.81
C GLN A 53 5.82 -3.28 -0.87
N LEU A 54 5.26 -2.59 -1.85
CA LEU A 54 3.86 -2.67 -2.22
C LEU A 54 3.70 -3.52 -3.49
N HIS A 55 2.60 -4.25 -3.57
CA HIS A 55 2.25 -5.10 -4.71
C HIS A 55 0.84 -4.78 -5.22
N ASN A 56 0.74 -4.43 -6.50
CA ASN A 56 -0.53 -4.38 -7.20
C ASN A 56 -0.92 -5.78 -7.65
N THR A 57 -1.81 -6.44 -6.94
CA THR A 57 -2.25 -7.81 -7.26
C THR A 57 -3.29 -7.88 -8.40
N SER A 58 -3.72 -6.72 -8.92
CA SER A 58 -4.74 -6.65 -9.98
C SER A 58 -4.14 -6.60 -11.38
N GLY A 59 -4.95 -6.96 -12.38
CA GLY A 59 -4.63 -6.81 -13.79
C GLY A 59 -4.81 -5.38 -14.35
N SER A 60 -4.95 -4.36 -13.49
CA SER A 60 -5.20 -2.97 -13.90
C SER A 60 -4.16 -2.02 -13.31
N TRP A 61 -3.88 -0.91 -14.00
CA TRP A 61 -3.11 0.19 -13.44
C TRP A 61 -3.84 0.81 -12.24
N ILE A 62 -3.12 1.14 -11.18
CA ILE A 62 -3.66 1.81 -9.99
C ILE A 62 -2.96 3.16 -9.83
N THR A 63 -3.75 4.24 -9.77
CA THR A 63 -3.26 5.58 -9.44
C THR A 63 -3.14 5.70 -7.93
N MET A 64 -1.95 6.04 -7.44
CA MET A 64 -1.63 6.15 -6.03
C MET A 64 -1.42 7.60 -5.55
N THR A 65 -1.66 8.59 -6.40
CA THR A 65 -1.50 10.01 -6.05
C THR A 65 -2.28 10.37 -4.80
N GLY A 66 -1.62 10.95 -3.81
CA GLY A 66 -2.21 11.31 -2.51
C GLY A 66 -2.37 10.16 -1.51
N TRP A 67 -2.04 8.94 -1.88
CA TRP A 67 -2.01 7.82 -0.93
C TRP A 67 -0.92 8.02 0.12
N THR A 68 -1.04 7.32 1.24
CA THR A 68 -0.05 7.40 2.32
C THR A 68 0.36 6.02 2.82
N LEU A 69 1.68 5.86 3.03
CA LEU A 69 2.25 4.78 3.83
C LEU A 69 2.75 5.38 5.14
N ARG A 70 2.43 4.77 6.28
CA ARG A 70 2.75 5.32 7.60
C ARG A 70 3.03 4.26 8.64
N ASP A 71 3.82 4.65 9.65
CA ASP A 71 3.99 3.93 10.90
C ASP A 71 3.08 4.51 12.01
N PRO A 72 3.02 3.89 13.21
CA PRO A 72 2.27 4.39 14.36
C PRO A 72 2.87 5.66 14.99
N LYS A 73 4.14 5.98 14.72
CA LYS A 73 4.85 7.16 15.27
C LYS A 73 4.71 8.41 14.42
N HIS A 74 3.70 8.42 13.52
CA HIS A 74 3.38 9.56 12.65
C HIS A 74 4.40 9.87 11.55
N HIS A 75 5.31 8.95 11.21
CA HIS A 75 6.02 9.06 9.95
C HIS A 75 5.04 8.77 8.81
N VAL A 76 4.91 9.71 7.87
CA VAL A 76 3.99 9.60 6.75
C VAL A 76 4.73 9.83 5.45
N TYR A 77 4.73 8.83 4.56
CA TYR A 77 5.09 8.98 3.17
C TYR A 77 3.82 9.26 2.35
N THR A 78 3.81 10.34 1.59
CA THR A 78 2.70 10.67 0.70
C THR A 78 3.15 10.50 -0.75
N PHE A 79 2.41 9.69 -1.50
CA PHE A 79 2.67 9.47 -2.92
C PHE A 79 2.33 10.74 -3.72
N GLY A 80 3.30 11.29 -4.44
CA GLY A 80 3.07 12.27 -5.51
C GLY A 80 2.35 11.62 -6.71
N THR A 81 2.42 12.26 -7.87
CA THR A 81 1.85 11.68 -9.10
C THR A 81 2.53 10.37 -9.43
N TYR A 82 1.81 9.26 -9.29
CA TYR A 82 2.34 7.92 -9.53
C TYR A 82 1.23 6.93 -9.89
N LYS A 83 1.56 6.02 -10.82
CA LYS A 83 0.73 4.85 -11.15
C LYS A 83 1.58 3.59 -11.08
N ILE A 84 1.06 2.57 -10.43
CA ILE A 84 1.67 1.24 -10.42
C ILE A 84 1.03 0.37 -11.49
N LYS A 85 1.87 -0.34 -12.27
CA LYS A 85 1.41 -1.23 -13.35
C LYS A 85 0.68 -2.46 -12.80
N PRO A 86 -0.13 -3.14 -13.64
CA PRO A 86 -0.68 -4.46 -13.33
C PRO A 86 0.40 -5.41 -12.84
N HIS A 87 0.13 -6.13 -11.75
CA HIS A 87 1.04 -7.07 -11.11
C HIS A 87 2.42 -6.48 -10.76
N GLY A 88 2.50 -5.15 -10.64
CA GLY A 88 3.75 -4.42 -10.38
C GLY A 88 4.09 -4.39 -8.90
N TYR A 89 5.39 -4.23 -8.64
CA TYR A 89 5.96 -4.02 -7.31
C TYR A 89 6.56 -2.62 -7.23
N LEU A 90 6.53 -2.05 -6.03
CA LEU A 90 7.11 -0.76 -5.71
C LEU A 90 7.75 -0.82 -4.33
N LYS A 91 9.04 -0.47 -4.22
CA LYS A 91 9.72 -0.29 -2.93
C LYS A 91 9.71 1.18 -2.53
N ILE A 92 9.46 1.43 -1.25
CA ILE A 92 9.59 2.73 -0.62
C ILE A 92 10.75 2.63 0.36
N HIS A 93 11.91 3.18 -0.03
CA HIS A 93 13.13 3.21 0.76
C HIS A 93 13.08 4.34 1.78
N THR A 94 13.64 4.13 2.96
CA THR A 94 13.65 5.14 4.04
C THR A 94 14.53 6.34 3.72
N GLY A 95 15.69 6.13 3.11
CA GLY A 95 16.67 7.17 2.81
C GLY A 95 16.34 8.02 1.58
N LYS A 96 17.38 8.63 1.01
CA LYS A 96 17.33 9.53 -0.15
C LYS A 96 17.77 8.81 -1.42
N GLY A 97 17.12 9.15 -2.55
CA GLY A 97 17.47 8.62 -3.88
C GLY A 97 16.60 9.22 -4.98
N ALA A 98 16.85 8.80 -6.21
CA ALA A 98 16.08 9.18 -7.38
C ALA A 98 14.88 8.24 -7.56
N ASN A 99 13.68 8.80 -7.58
CA ASN A 99 12.46 8.04 -7.80
C ASN A 99 12.42 7.41 -9.21
N SER A 100 11.98 6.16 -9.27
CA SER A 100 11.78 5.39 -10.52
C SER A 100 10.37 4.78 -10.58
N GLN A 101 10.10 3.91 -11.53
CA GLN A 101 8.85 3.15 -11.59
C GLN A 101 8.76 2.05 -10.53
N THR A 102 9.89 1.60 -10.00
CA THR A 102 9.97 0.50 -9.03
C THR A 102 10.45 0.92 -7.66
N ASP A 103 10.98 2.15 -7.53
CA ASP A 103 11.59 2.62 -6.29
C ASP A 103 11.19 4.06 -5.99
N ARG A 104 10.82 4.30 -4.75
CA ARG A 104 10.53 5.60 -4.16
C ARG A 104 11.39 5.80 -2.92
N TYR A 105 11.69 7.04 -2.61
CA TYR A 105 12.56 7.40 -1.49
C TYR A 105 11.82 8.36 -0.56
N TRP A 106 11.77 8.00 0.72
CA TRP A 106 11.11 8.81 1.75
C TRP A 106 11.90 10.07 2.10
N GLY A 107 13.23 10.02 1.89
CA GLY A 107 14.12 11.15 2.16
C GLY A 107 14.42 11.37 3.63
N LYS A 108 14.24 10.36 4.46
CA LYS A 108 14.56 10.43 5.89
C LYS A 108 16.07 10.43 6.13
N SER A 109 16.48 10.99 7.27
CA SER A 109 17.87 11.00 7.77
C SER A 109 18.07 10.00 8.91
N TRP A 110 17.06 9.25 9.28
CA TRP A 110 17.08 8.18 10.27
C TRP A 110 16.05 7.10 9.94
N TYR A 111 16.17 5.92 10.57
CA TYR A 111 15.29 4.77 10.38
C TYR A 111 13.85 5.08 10.77
N VAL A 112 12.91 4.49 10.06
CA VAL A 112 11.46 4.59 10.31
C VAL A 112 10.95 3.33 10.97
N TRP A 113 11.33 2.17 10.44
CA TRP A 113 10.79 0.88 10.85
C TRP A 113 11.58 0.30 12.02
N ASN A 114 10.91 0.03 13.14
CA ASN A 114 11.58 -0.44 14.35
C ASN A 114 12.04 -1.90 14.23
N ASN A 115 13.30 -2.19 14.60
CA ASN A 115 13.87 -3.53 14.56
C ASN A 115 13.19 -4.53 15.49
N THR A 116 12.51 -4.06 16.54
CA THR A 116 11.80 -4.91 17.52
C THR A 116 10.34 -5.16 17.16
N GLY A 117 9.79 -4.41 16.22
CA GLY A 117 8.41 -4.55 15.74
C GLY A 117 7.76 -3.22 15.44
N ASP A 118 6.90 -3.22 14.42
CA ASP A 118 6.17 -2.05 13.97
C ASP A 118 4.92 -2.43 13.18
N THR A 119 4.21 -1.41 12.66
CA THR A 119 3.01 -1.60 11.82
C THR A 119 3.08 -0.63 10.62
N ALA A 120 3.20 -1.18 9.43
CA ALA A 120 3.00 -0.43 8.20
C ALA A 120 1.51 -0.35 7.87
N THR A 121 1.03 0.86 7.55
CA THR A 121 -0.38 1.10 7.19
C THR A 121 -0.46 1.86 5.88
N LEU A 122 -1.14 1.27 4.89
CA LEU A 122 -1.40 1.87 3.58
C LEU A 122 -2.83 2.43 3.55
N ARG A 123 -2.96 3.71 3.15
CA ARG A 123 -4.26 4.38 3.00
C ARG A 123 -4.37 5.05 1.64
N ASP A 124 -5.59 5.12 1.10
CA ASP A 124 -5.86 5.90 -0.12
C ASP A 124 -5.91 7.42 0.16
N ALA A 125 -6.12 8.21 -0.89
CA ALA A 125 -6.16 9.67 -0.81
C ALA A 125 -7.32 10.20 0.05
N SER A 126 -8.39 9.42 0.27
CA SER A 126 -9.49 9.76 1.19
C SER A 126 -9.17 9.40 2.65
N GLY A 127 -8.03 8.77 2.92
CA GLY A 127 -7.63 8.28 4.24
C GLY A 127 -8.18 6.90 4.59
N ARG A 128 -8.89 6.23 3.68
CA ARG A 128 -9.43 4.88 3.89
C ARG A 128 -8.29 3.87 3.97
N LEU A 129 -8.35 2.97 4.97
CA LEU A 129 -7.41 1.86 5.11
C LEU A 129 -7.53 0.91 3.91
N LEU A 130 -6.40 0.65 3.25
CA LEU A 130 -6.29 -0.31 2.16
C LEU A 130 -5.64 -1.62 2.64
N ASP A 131 -4.53 -1.51 3.37
CA ASP A 131 -3.81 -2.67 3.91
C ASP A 131 -3.01 -2.29 5.15
N ARG A 132 -2.65 -3.31 5.94
CA ARG A 132 -1.84 -3.17 7.16
C ARG A 132 -1.00 -4.41 7.36
N CYS A 133 0.28 -4.21 7.65
CA CYS A 133 1.19 -5.27 8.04
C CYS A 133 1.83 -4.94 9.39
N THR A 134 1.57 -5.78 10.39
CA THR A 134 2.18 -5.70 11.72
C THR A 134 3.18 -6.82 11.88
N TYR A 135 4.39 -6.51 12.32
CA TYR A 135 5.43 -7.49 12.56
C TYR A 135 6.04 -7.35 13.95
N LYS A 136 6.63 -8.46 14.40
CA LYS A 136 7.58 -8.50 15.52
C LYS A 136 8.97 -8.76 14.94
N GLY A 137 9.97 -8.03 15.44
CA GLY A 137 11.34 -8.16 14.97
C GLY A 137 11.88 -9.58 15.14
N LYS A 138 12.63 -10.04 14.14
CA LYS A 138 13.32 -11.32 14.10
C LYS A 138 14.75 -11.10 13.59
N SER A 139 15.64 -12.05 13.83
CA SER A 139 17.05 -11.99 13.42
C SER A 139 17.26 -11.83 11.93
N GLN A 140 16.32 -12.28 11.08
CA GLN A 140 16.37 -12.13 9.63
C GLN A 140 16.21 -10.68 9.15
N GLY A 141 15.63 -9.77 9.97
CA GLY A 141 15.51 -8.35 9.64
C GLY A 141 14.42 -7.97 8.63
N TYR A 142 13.59 -8.93 8.21
CA TYR A 142 12.48 -8.69 7.27
C TYR A 142 11.28 -9.59 7.56
N VAL A 143 10.15 -9.26 6.95
CA VAL A 143 8.90 -10.03 7.04
C VAL A 143 8.16 -9.99 5.71
N PHE A 144 7.52 -11.10 5.36
CA PHE A 144 6.49 -11.16 4.33
C PHE A 144 5.12 -10.90 4.98
N CYS A 145 4.32 -10.08 4.37
CA CYS A 145 2.98 -9.72 4.78
C CYS A 145 1.95 -10.53 4.02
#